data_939b1d793cb51d2ff7bd36ad2da58c0c
#
_entry.id   939b1d793cb51d2ff7bd36ad2da58c0c
#
_cell.length_a   1.000
_cell.length_b   1.000
_cell.length_c   1.000
_cell.angle_alpha   90.00
_cell.angle_beta   90.00
_cell.angle_gamma   90.00
#
_symmetry.space_group_name_H-M   'P 1'
#
loop_
_entity.id
_entity.type
_entity.pdbx_description
1 polymer ?
#
loop_
_entity_poly.entity_id
_entity_poly.type
_entity_poly.pdbx_seq_one_letter_code
_entity_poly.pdbx_strand_id
1 'polypeptide(L)'
;DDIAVGDIMTPRTVVLALEQTETVGDVFTAHKNNIPFARIPVFSDNIDNIMGIVRRRELLSAMASDEPNRKVNEFQQEPVFVPQVGTVAEALKTLQAKNQQLGVVVDEFGSTVGVVAMEDIFEHILGQEIFEKDDPAEDMREFARQKHDAKSNEDVS
;
A
#
# COMPACT_ATOMS: atom_id res chain seq x y z
N ASP A 1 2.43 21.31 -1.85
CA ASP A 1 3.51 20.57 -1.31
C ASP A 1 4.05 19.56 -2.32
N ASP A 2 5.35 19.57 -2.47
CA ASP A 2 6.03 18.96 -3.59
C ASP A 2 6.77 17.67 -3.24
N ILE A 3 6.38 16.99 -2.17
CA ILE A 3 7.02 15.73 -1.83
C ILE A 3 6.71 14.69 -2.90
N ALA A 4 7.76 14.00 -3.33
CA ALA A 4 7.65 12.97 -4.34
C ALA A 4 7.13 11.66 -3.76
N VAL A 5 6.40 10.90 -4.56
CA VAL A 5 5.90 9.58 -4.18
C VAL A 5 7.04 8.68 -3.70
N GLY A 6 8.20 8.76 -4.36
CA GLY A 6 9.37 7.97 -3.99
C GLY A 6 9.85 8.18 -2.56
N ASP A 7 9.53 9.33 -1.96
CA ASP A 7 9.95 9.65 -0.60
C ASP A 7 9.09 8.97 0.47
N ILE A 8 7.87 8.53 0.12
CA ILE A 8 6.94 7.90 1.08
C ILE A 8 6.55 6.48 0.72
N MET A 9 6.95 6.00 -0.45
CA MET A 9 6.60 4.65 -0.90
C MET A 9 7.26 3.56 -0.05
N THR A 10 6.67 2.37 -0.08
CA THR A 10 7.33 1.16 0.40
C THR A 10 8.24 0.67 -0.73
N PRO A 11 9.57 0.57 -0.51
CA PRO A 11 10.49 0.18 -1.58
C PRO A 11 10.32 -1.29 -1.98
N ARG A 12 10.64 -1.58 -3.24
CA ARG A 12 10.43 -2.90 -3.84
C ARG A 12 11.10 -4.04 -3.07
N THR A 13 12.19 -3.76 -2.39
CA THR A 13 12.95 -4.77 -1.65
C THR A 13 12.19 -5.34 -0.46
N VAL A 14 11.16 -4.64 0.02
CA VAL A 14 10.36 -5.09 1.17
C VAL A 14 8.88 -5.29 0.80
N VAL A 15 8.52 -5.19 -0.48
CA VAL A 15 7.16 -5.42 -0.94
C VAL A 15 6.88 -6.92 -1.00
N LEU A 16 5.77 -7.34 -0.40
CA LEU A 16 5.23 -8.67 -0.62
C LEU A 16 4.47 -8.68 -1.94
N ALA A 17 4.88 -9.54 -2.87
CA ALA A 17 4.22 -9.71 -4.15
C ALA A 17 4.07 -11.20 -4.45
N LEU A 18 3.05 -11.55 -5.23
CA LEU A 18 2.72 -12.94 -5.54
C LEU A 18 2.89 -13.21 -7.03
N GLU A 19 3.40 -14.39 -7.36
CA GLU A 19 3.46 -14.84 -8.76
C GLU A 19 2.05 -15.23 -9.21
N GLN A 20 1.66 -14.80 -10.41
CA GLN A 20 0.27 -14.86 -10.89
C GLN A 20 -0.32 -16.27 -10.94
N THR A 21 0.50 -17.29 -11.11
CA THR A 21 0.03 -18.67 -11.22
C THR A 21 0.06 -19.43 -9.91
N GLU A 22 0.54 -18.80 -8.82
CA GLU A 22 0.48 -19.43 -7.50
C GLU A 22 -0.97 -19.75 -7.13
N THR A 23 -1.17 -20.88 -6.47
CA THR A 23 -2.49 -21.20 -5.91
C THR A 23 -2.68 -20.47 -4.59
N VAL A 24 -3.94 -20.18 -4.27
CA VAL A 24 -4.29 -19.55 -2.99
C VAL A 24 -3.76 -20.36 -1.82
N GLY A 25 -3.90 -21.68 -1.88
CA GLY A 25 -3.41 -22.59 -0.84
C GLY A 25 -1.91 -22.49 -0.64
N ASP A 26 -1.14 -22.46 -1.73
CA ASP A 26 0.31 -22.36 -1.65
C ASP A 26 0.75 -21.01 -1.06
N VAL A 27 0.03 -19.94 -1.38
CA VAL A 27 0.32 -18.62 -0.82
C VAL A 27 0.18 -18.63 0.71
N PHE A 28 -0.92 -19.18 1.22
CA PHE A 28 -1.14 -19.21 2.67
C PHE A 28 -0.17 -20.17 3.38
N THR A 29 0.17 -21.29 2.75
CA THR A 29 1.18 -22.19 3.30
C THR A 29 2.55 -21.52 3.38
N ALA A 30 2.98 -20.85 2.31
CA ALA A 30 4.27 -20.16 2.27
C ALA A 30 4.38 -19.05 3.31
N HIS A 31 3.27 -18.39 3.61
CA HIS A 31 3.23 -17.26 4.56
C HIS A 31 2.67 -17.66 5.94
N LYS A 32 2.56 -18.96 6.22
CA LYS A 32 2.11 -19.51 7.51
C LYS A 32 0.76 -18.92 7.94
N ASN A 33 -0.16 -18.80 7.00
CA ASN A 33 -1.50 -18.23 7.18
C ASN A 33 -1.49 -16.78 7.68
N ASN A 34 -0.37 -16.08 7.53
CA ASN A 34 -0.24 -14.69 7.98
C ASN A 34 0.19 -13.80 6.82
N ILE A 35 -0.77 -13.14 6.20
CA ILE A 35 -0.52 -12.13 5.18
C ILE A 35 -0.92 -10.78 5.79
N PRO A 36 0.07 -9.94 6.14
CA PRO A 36 -0.22 -8.71 6.90
C PRO A 36 -0.78 -7.56 6.05
N PHE A 37 -0.85 -7.72 4.73
CA PHE A 37 -1.25 -6.63 3.84
C PHE A 37 -2.63 -6.91 3.25
N ALA A 38 -3.48 -5.87 3.22
CA ALA A 38 -4.83 -5.99 2.68
C ALA A 38 -4.84 -6.11 1.16
N ARG A 39 -3.85 -5.52 0.49
CA ARG A 39 -3.71 -5.53 -0.97
C ARG A 39 -2.30 -5.96 -1.34
N ILE A 40 -2.20 -6.82 -2.35
CA ILE A 40 -0.94 -7.48 -2.68
C ILE A 40 -0.74 -7.43 -4.20
N PRO A 41 0.40 -6.91 -4.68
CA PRO A 41 0.71 -6.94 -6.11
C PRO A 41 0.92 -8.38 -6.62
N VAL A 42 0.49 -8.59 -7.84
CA VAL A 42 0.64 -9.88 -8.55
C VAL A 42 1.51 -9.63 -9.77
N PHE A 43 2.53 -10.45 -9.94
CA PHE A 43 3.48 -10.30 -11.04
C PHE A 43 3.53 -11.54 -11.93
N SER A 44 4.04 -11.36 -13.14
CA SER A 44 4.43 -12.42 -14.06
C SER A 44 5.92 -12.36 -14.24
N ASP A 45 6.62 -13.46 -13.99
CA ASP A 45 8.07 -13.59 -14.14
C ASP A 45 8.86 -12.87 -13.05
N ASN A 46 8.71 -11.56 -12.91
CA ASN A 46 9.40 -10.79 -11.88
C ASN A 46 8.58 -9.54 -11.51
N ILE A 47 9.01 -8.84 -10.47
CA ILE A 47 8.28 -7.70 -9.92
C ILE A 47 8.21 -6.49 -10.87
N ASP A 48 9.04 -6.44 -11.91
CA ASP A 48 8.95 -5.39 -12.92
C ASP A 48 7.76 -5.58 -13.85
N ASN A 49 7.11 -6.74 -13.78
CA ASN A 49 5.95 -7.04 -14.60
C ASN A 49 4.72 -7.28 -13.72
N ILE A 50 4.19 -6.21 -13.13
CA ILE A 50 2.99 -6.29 -12.28
C ILE A 50 1.76 -6.40 -13.17
N MET A 51 1.01 -7.48 -12.97
CA MET A 51 -0.18 -7.81 -13.74
C MET A 51 -1.46 -7.33 -13.07
N GLY A 52 -1.45 -7.20 -11.75
CA GLY A 52 -2.66 -6.83 -11.03
C GLY A 52 -2.43 -6.66 -9.55
N ILE A 53 -3.52 -6.38 -8.85
CA ILE A 53 -3.57 -6.27 -7.38
C ILE A 53 -4.66 -7.22 -6.90
N VAL A 54 -4.37 -8.05 -5.90
CA VAL A 54 -5.37 -8.89 -5.25
C VAL A 54 -5.64 -8.40 -3.84
N ARG A 55 -6.86 -8.62 -3.36
CA ARG A 55 -7.23 -8.29 -1.99
C ARG A 55 -7.16 -9.54 -1.12
N ARG A 56 -6.50 -9.42 0.02
CA ARG A 56 -6.37 -10.53 0.98
C ARG A 56 -7.71 -11.17 1.32
N ARG A 57 -8.77 -10.36 1.47
CA ARG A 57 -10.10 -10.88 1.82
C ARG A 57 -10.65 -11.84 0.79
N GLU A 58 -10.33 -11.64 -0.50
CA GLU A 58 -10.79 -12.55 -1.54
C GLU A 58 -10.04 -13.87 -1.52
N LEU A 59 -8.74 -13.82 -1.22
CA LEU A 59 -7.94 -15.03 -1.05
C LEU A 59 -8.42 -15.83 0.17
N LEU A 60 -8.73 -15.14 1.27
CA LEU A 60 -9.28 -15.77 2.47
C LEU A 60 -10.65 -16.39 2.18
N SER A 61 -11.49 -15.72 1.39
CA SER A 61 -12.79 -16.23 0.99
C SER A 61 -12.66 -17.53 0.19
N ALA A 62 -11.69 -17.61 -0.70
CA ALA A 62 -11.42 -18.83 -1.47
C ALA A 62 -11.02 -19.97 -0.54
N MET A 63 -10.17 -19.71 0.45
CA MET A 63 -9.78 -20.72 1.45
C MET A 63 -11.00 -21.19 2.26
N ALA A 64 -11.84 -20.26 2.70
CA ALA A 64 -13.03 -20.57 3.48
C ALA A 64 -14.06 -21.37 2.67
N SER A 65 -14.06 -21.22 1.35
CA SER A 65 -14.93 -21.97 0.44
C SER A 65 -14.32 -23.27 -0.04
N ASP A 66 -13.22 -23.69 0.57
CA ASP A 66 -12.48 -24.91 0.21
C ASP A 66 -12.05 -24.93 -1.27
N GLU A 67 -11.53 -23.81 -1.74
CA GLU A 67 -11.02 -23.64 -3.10
C GLU A 67 -9.54 -23.26 -3.12
N PRO A 68 -8.66 -24.04 -2.46
CA PRO A 68 -7.23 -23.67 -2.35
C PRO A 68 -6.47 -23.77 -3.66
N ASN A 69 -7.00 -24.48 -4.65
CA ASN A 69 -6.32 -24.69 -5.93
C ASN A 69 -6.58 -23.58 -6.94
N ARG A 70 -7.40 -22.59 -6.61
CA ARG A 70 -7.61 -21.43 -7.47
C ARG A 70 -6.33 -20.60 -7.51
N LYS A 71 -6.04 -20.05 -8.68
CA LYS A 71 -4.85 -19.21 -8.87
C LYS A 71 -5.13 -17.79 -8.44
N VAL A 72 -4.10 -17.13 -7.93
CA VAL A 72 -4.25 -15.75 -7.45
C VAL A 72 -4.67 -14.79 -8.56
N ASN A 73 -4.27 -15.06 -9.82
CA ASN A 73 -4.65 -14.21 -10.95
C ASN A 73 -6.15 -14.21 -11.23
N GLU A 74 -6.91 -15.18 -10.70
CA GLU A 74 -8.37 -15.18 -10.85
C GLU A 74 -9.04 -14.04 -10.06
N PHE A 75 -8.34 -13.45 -9.10
CA PHE A 75 -8.88 -12.42 -8.21
C PHE A 75 -8.29 -11.03 -8.48
N GLN A 76 -7.36 -10.92 -9.42
CA GLN A 76 -6.64 -9.66 -9.61
C GLN A 76 -7.50 -8.60 -10.28
N GLN A 77 -7.31 -7.37 -9.84
CA GLN A 77 -7.83 -6.18 -10.47
C GLN A 77 -6.69 -5.48 -11.20
N GLU A 78 -7.01 -4.61 -12.16
CA GLU A 78 -6.01 -3.85 -12.90
C GLU A 78 -5.15 -3.00 -11.95
N PRO A 79 -3.84 -3.02 -12.10
CA PRO A 79 -2.98 -2.19 -11.26
C PRO A 79 -3.06 -0.73 -11.70
N VAL A 80 -2.83 0.17 -10.75
CA VAL A 80 -2.67 1.59 -11.04
C VAL A 80 -1.21 1.93 -10.85
N PHE A 81 -0.60 2.51 -11.88
CA PHE A 81 0.80 2.91 -11.84
C PHE A 81 0.92 4.41 -11.55
N VAL A 82 1.84 4.78 -10.69
CA VAL A 82 2.12 6.17 -10.38
C VAL A 82 3.63 6.43 -10.51
N PRO A 83 4.03 7.59 -11.06
CA PRO A 83 5.45 7.88 -11.23
C PRO A 83 6.15 8.14 -9.89
N GLN A 84 7.34 7.60 -9.74
CA GLN A 84 8.19 7.84 -8.57
C GLN A 84 8.43 9.33 -8.34
N VAL A 85 8.62 10.07 -9.42
CA VAL A 85 8.91 11.51 -9.36
C VAL A 85 7.66 12.37 -9.28
N GLY A 86 6.48 11.77 -9.41
CA GLY A 86 5.21 12.49 -9.24
C GLY A 86 5.01 12.90 -7.80
N THR A 87 4.15 13.91 -7.58
CA THR A 87 3.86 14.38 -6.23
C THR A 87 2.88 13.43 -5.54
N VAL A 88 2.91 13.47 -4.21
CA VAL A 88 1.97 12.72 -3.37
C VAL A 88 0.53 13.13 -3.69
N ALA A 89 0.28 14.42 -3.93
CA ALA A 89 -1.06 14.92 -4.27
C ALA A 89 -1.54 14.36 -5.62
N GLU A 90 -0.66 14.29 -6.62
CA GLU A 90 -0.98 13.70 -7.92
C GLU A 90 -1.31 12.22 -7.79
N ALA A 91 -0.52 11.48 -6.99
CA ALA A 91 -0.78 10.07 -6.74
C ALA A 91 -2.15 9.86 -6.09
N LEU A 92 -2.51 10.70 -5.12
CA LEU A 92 -3.81 10.63 -4.48
C LEU A 92 -4.94 10.80 -5.50
N LYS A 93 -4.82 11.81 -6.36
CA LYS A 93 -5.82 12.05 -7.42
C LYS A 93 -5.95 10.84 -8.35
N THR A 94 -4.84 10.26 -8.74
CA THR A 94 -4.83 9.08 -9.62
C THR A 94 -5.53 7.90 -8.96
N LEU A 95 -5.20 7.61 -7.71
CA LEU A 95 -5.81 6.50 -6.97
C LEU A 95 -7.30 6.72 -6.76
N GLN A 96 -7.71 7.94 -6.42
CA GLN A 96 -9.12 8.27 -6.25
C GLN A 96 -9.90 8.12 -7.57
N ALA A 97 -9.33 8.61 -8.67
CA ALA A 97 -9.97 8.53 -9.98
C ALA A 97 -10.17 7.08 -10.43
N LYS A 98 -9.25 6.19 -10.07
CA LYS A 98 -9.32 4.77 -10.41
C LYS A 98 -10.01 3.94 -9.34
N ASN A 99 -10.44 4.56 -8.25
CA ASN A 99 -11.06 3.89 -7.11
C ASN A 99 -10.20 2.74 -6.57
N GLN A 100 -8.90 2.98 -6.46
CA GLN A 100 -7.92 2.03 -5.95
C GLN A 100 -7.21 2.59 -4.74
N GLN A 101 -6.75 1.70 -3.85
CA GLN A 101 -6.11 2.10 -2.60
C GLN A 101 -4.62 1.78 -2.55
N LEU A 102 -4.09 1.14 -3.58
CA LEU A 102 -2.67 0.82 -3.69
C LEU A 102 -2.19 1.17 -5.09
N GLY A 103 -1.13 1.96 -5.18
CA GLY A 103 -0.47 2.28 -6.43
C GLY A 103 0.86 1.56 -6.56
N VAL A 104 1.18 1.11 -7.76
CA VAL A 104 2.49 0.56 -8.10
C VAL A 104 3.36 1.72 -8.57
N VAL A 105 4.47 1.94 -7.88
CA VAL A 105 5.36 3.08 -8.17
C VAL A 105 6.40 2.64 -9.19
N VAL A 106 6.51 3.41 -10.27
CA VAL A 106 7.43 3.10 -11.37
C VAL A 106 8.40 4.26 -11.61
N ASP A 107 9.58 3.91 -12.13
CA ASP A 107 10.57 4.89 -12.59
C ASP A 107 10.31 5.29 -14.05
N GLU A 108 11.20 6.10 -14.61
CA GLU A 108 11.08 6.58 -15.98
C GLU A 108 11.19 5.49 -17.05
N PHE A 109 11.69 4.33 -16.68
CA PHE A 109 11.79 3.18 -17.58
C PHE A 109 10.64 2.19 -17.43
N GLY A 110 9.69 2.50 -16.54
CA GLY A 110 8.57 1.60 -16.27
C GLY A 110 8.91 0.47 -15.31
N SER A 111 10.09 0.47 -14.71
CA SER A 111 10.45 -0.53 -13.70
C SER A 111 9.75 -0.25 -12.38
N THR A 112 9.31 -1.29 -11.71
CA THR A 112 8.69 -1.16 -10.38
C THR A 112 9.75 -0.81 -9.35
N VAL A 113 9.55 0.29 -8.63
CA VAL A 113 10.45 0.72 -7.56
C VAL A 113 9.83 0.57 -6.18
N GLY A 114 8.52 0.41 -6.10
CA GLY A 114 7.84 0.23 -4.83
C GLY A 114 6.33 0.26 -4.98
N VAL A 115 5.65 0.41 -3.86
CA VAL A 115 4.19 0.61 -3.82
C VAL A 115 3.88 1.77 -2.88
N VAL A 116 2.73 2.41 -3.11
CA VAL A 116 2.24 3.47 -2.21
C VAL A 116 0.78 3.21 -1.90
N ALA A 117 0.46 3.17 -0.62
CA ALA A 117 -0.90 2.97 -0.15
C ALA A 117 -1.58 4.33 0.09
N MET A 118 -2.89 4.39 -0.16
CA MET A 118 -3.65 5.62 0.04
C MET A 118 -3.58 6.11 1.48
N GLU A 119 -3.59 5.20 2.47
CA GLU A 119 -3.48 5.58 3.87
C GLU A 119 -2.14 6.28 4.19
N ASP A 120 -1.04 5.85 3.56
CA ASP A 120 0.25 6.50 3.76
C ASP A 120 0.27 7.91 3.17
N ILE A 121 -0.41 8.09 2.04
CA ILE A 121 -0.59 9.42 1.44
C ILE A 121 -1.38 10.33 2.36
N PHE A 122 -2.50 9.84 2.90
CA PHE A 122 -3.32 10.63 3.82
C PHE A 122 -2.54 11.00 5.08
N GLU A 123 -1.82 10.07 5.67
CA GLU A 123 -1.00 10.35 6.85
C GLU A 123 0.02 11.45 6.57
N HIS A 124 0.66 11.39 5.40
CA HIS A 124 1.63 12.39 5.01
C HIS A 124 0.99 13.77 4.84
N ILE A 125 -0.12 13.86 4.12
CA ILE A 125 -0.81 15.12 3.87
C ILE A 125 -1.33 15.72 5.17
N LEU A 126 -1.98 14.91 6.01
CA LEU A 126 -2.52 15.38 7.29
C LEU A 126 -1.41 15.82 8.23
N GLY A 127 -0.30 15.08 8.26
CA GLY A 127 0.86 15.44 9.07
C GLY A 127 1.42 16.81 8.69
N GLN A 128 1.51 17.09 7.40
CA GLN A 128 2.00 18.38 6.93
C GLN A 128 1.05 19.52 7.26
N GLU A 129 -0.25 19.33 7.10
CA GLU A 129 -1.22 20.36 7.44
C GLU A 129 -1.13 20.75 8.91
N ILE A 130 -0.92 19.77 9.79
CA ILE A 130 -0.74 20.05 11.22
C ILE A 130 0.47 20.92 11.46
N PHE A 131 1.59 20.67 10.77
CA PHE A 131 2.82 21.43 10.95
C PHE A 131 2.81 22.81 10.29
N GLU A 132 1.98 23.03 9.30
CA GLU A 132 1.93 24.31 8.58
C GLU A 132 1.07 25.40 9.26
N LYS A 133 0.21 25.03 10.20
CA LYS A 133 -0.79 25.95 10.75
C LYS A 133 -0.26 26.93 11.78
N ASP A 134 0.82 26.61 12.49
CA ASP A 134 1.28 27.37 13.65
C ASP A 134 2.80 27.49 13.68
N ASP A 135 3.35 28.12 14.76
CA ASP A 135 4.78 28.16 14.98
C ASP A 135 5.35 26.75 15.06
N PRO A 136 6.42 26.44 14.32
CA PRO A 136 6.96 25.08 14.28
C PRO A 136 7.30 24.47 15.63
N ALA A 137 7.79 25.27 16.57
CA ALA A 137 8.13 24.77 17.89
C ALA A 137 6.90 24.44 18.72
N GLU A 138 5.84 25.25 18.63
CA GLU A 138 4.57 24.95 19.29
C GLU A 138 3.87 23.76 18.66
N ASP A 139 3.91 23.67 17.33
CA ASP A 139 3.30 22.57 16.59
C ASP A 139 3.92 21.22 16.96
N MET A 140 5.23 21.17 17.08
CA MET A 140 5.91 19.95 17.46
C MET A 140 5.51 19.49 18.86
N ARG A 141 5.37 20.42 19.80
CA ARG A 141 4.93 20.11 21.15
C ARG A 141 3.48 19.62 21.18
N GLU A 142 2.61 20.32 20.46
CA GLU A 142 1.21 19.96 20.36
C GLU A 142 1.02 18.58 19.73
N PHE A 143 1.73 18.31 18.64
CA PHE A 143 1.69 17.03 17.95
C PHE A 143 2.16 15.91 18.87
N ALA A 144 3.24 16.09 19.60
CA ALA A 144 3.75 15.10 20.54
C ALA A 144 2.75 14.83 21.67
N ARG A 145 2.09 15.88 22.18
CA ARG A 145 1.07 15.75 23.22
C ARG A 145 -0.15 14.98 22.72
N GLN A 146 -0.66 15.32 21.54
CA GLN A 146 -1.78 14.62 20.93
C GLN A 146 -1.48 13.14 20.69
N LYS A 147 -0.30 12.84 20.23
CA LYS A 147 0.14 11.46 20.02
C LYS A 147 0.19 10.69 21.33
N HIS A 148 0.67 11.31 22.39
CA HIS A 148 0.71 10.70 23.71
C HIS A 148 -0.69 10.43 24.25
N ASP A 149 -1.60 11.40 24.15
CA ASP A 149 -2.97 11.25 24.61
C ASP A 149 -3.75 10.20 23.84
N ALA A 150 -3.59 10.16 22.52
CA ALA A 150 -4.22 9.13 21.68
C ALA A 150 -3.73 7.73 22.05
N LYS A 151 -2.41 7.58 22.29
CA LYS A 151 -1.83 6.31 22.71
C LYS A 151 -2.32 5.88 24.08
N SER A 152 -2.44 6.81 25.02
CA SER A 152 -2.98 6.53 26.36
C SER A 152 -4.43 6.09 26.29
N ASN A 153 -5.24 6.71 25.44
CA ASN A 153 -6.63 6.33 25.24
C ASN A 153 -6.78 4.93 24.63
N GLU A 154 -5.92 4.58 23.70
CA GLU A 154 -5.89 3.25 23.13
C GLU A 154 -5.53 2.19 24.17
N ASP A 155 -4.57 2.49 25.02
CA ASP A 155 -4.16 1.56 26.09
C ASP A 155 -5.24 1.36 27.15
N VAL A 156 -6.13 2.33 27.34
CA VAL A 156 -7.20 2.25 28.32
C VAL A 156 -8.45 1.56 27.77
N SER A 157 -8.66 1.61 26.49
CA SER A 157 -9.81 0.97 25.85
C SER A 157 -9.51 -0.48 25.48
#